data_daa7d8309547d13b8360eb427d9d7b0a
#
_entry.id   daa7d8309547d13b8360eb427d9d7b0a
#
_cell.length_a   1.000
_cell.length_b   1.000
_cell.length_c   1.000
_cell.angle_alpha   90.00
_cell.angle_beta   90.00
_cell.angle_gamma   90.00
#
_symmetry.space_group_name_H-M   'P 1'
#
loop_
_entity.id
_entity.type
_entity.pdbx_description
1 polymer ?
#
loop_
_entity_poly.entity_id
_entity_poly.type
_entity_poly.pdbx_seq_one_letter_code
_entity_poly.pdbx_strand_id
1 'polypeptide(L)'
;MKLFIWVQHLFGLGHARRMARIAGACGADGMDVSVAAGGPDGADIFRGLTNVSAHQLPPLRTSDAAYSGLLTDEGAAPDEAYWATRRDALLARLRAVQPDILLIELFPFGRRKFASEVLALIEAAKALPTRPLIACSVRDIVEPKEDPKKTAEMAGWLKAHFGAVLVHGDETVLPLTATAPFAGDVGVPLHYTGYVAPDAPSATTKAGVVVSAGSGASGEALVNVAIAVAKDHALPARPWHIFVPPHLDPPASSGPNVHIHPFSPDFTSYLAGAEVSVGEAGYNTTVEALALGARPVLVPYVEAGQTEQPTRAKAFAKAGRAAYLPAKDLNPMMLLSTVEAARSLPPATSLNLSGAKHASLILKGLRRDSVPS
;
A
#
# COMPACT_ATOMS: atom_id res chain seq x y z
N MET A 1 4.93 24.83 6.86
CA MET A 1 4.41 23.78 7.73
C MET A 1 5.34 22.58 7.64
N LYS A 2 5.77 22.05 8.75
CA LYS A 2 6.72 20.92 8.83
C LYS A 2 5.97 19.63 9.12
N LEU A 3 6.18 18.63 8.28
CA LEU A 3 5.60 17.29 8.42
C LEU A 3 6.71 16.29 8.74
N PHE A 4 6.56 15.53 9.82
CA PHE A 4 7.44 14.42 10.12
C PHE A 4 6.70 13.10 9.89
N ILE A 5 7.26 12.21 9.09
CA ILE A 5 6.67 10.90 8.75
C ILE A 5 7.54 9.80 9.34
N TRP A 6 6.93 8.88 10.10
CA TRP A 6 7.53 7.61 10.45
C TRP A 6 6.94 6.51 9.58
N VAL A 7 7.80 5.77 8.88
CA VAL A 7 7.39 4.65 8.02
C VAL A 7 8.31 3.45 8.17
N GLN A 8 7.70 2.27 8.29
CA GLN A 8 8.41 1.00 8.37
C GLN A 8 7.85 0.02 7.34
N HIS A 9 8.63 -0.34 6.34
CA HIS A 9 8.34 -1.52 5.54
C HIS A 9 9.14 -2.72 6.05
N LEU A 10 8.63 -3.93 5.86
CA LEU A 10 9.24 -5.16 6.36
C LEU A 10 9.42 -6.18 5.25
N PHE A 11 8.37 -6.38 4.45
CA PHE A 11 8.34 -7.26 3.30
C PHE A 11 7.68 -6.50 2.16
N GLY A 12 8.37 -6.38 1.03
CA GLY A 12 7.91 -5.57 -0.09
C GLY A 12 7.88 -4.05 0.19
N LEU A 13 7.82 -3.27 -0.87
CA LEU A 13 7.95 -1.81 -0.82
C LEU A 13 6.60 -1.06 -0.82
N GLY A 14 5.47 -1.77 -0.76
CA GLY A 14 4.13 -1.19 -0.95
C GLY A 14 3.81 -0.07 0.03
N HIS A 15 4.16 -0.24 1.31
CA HIS A 15 3.95 0.77 2.36
C HIS A 15 4.82 2.01 2.11
N ALA A 16 6.10 1.82 1.84
CA ALA A 16 7.03 2.92 1.59
C ALA A 16 6.68 3.68 0.30
N ARG A 17 6.33 2.99 -0.80
CA ARG A 17 5.90 3.63 -2.06
C ARG A 17 4.63 4.47 -1.88
N ARG A 18 3.65 3.98 -1.12
CA ARG A 18 2.46 4.77 -0.80
C ARG A 18 2.83 6.02 -0.02
N MET A 19 3.67 5.89 1.01
CA MET A 19 4.13 7.04 1.79
C MET A 19 4.97 8.01 0.98
N ALA A 20 5.77 7.54 0.01
CA ALA A 20 6.51 8.42 -0.89
C ALA A 20 5.59 9.27 -1.78
N ARG A 21 4.50 8.70 -2.30
CA ARG A 21 3.48 9.47 -3.04
C ARG A 21 2.84 10.55 -2.16
N ILE A 22 2.51 10.22 -0.90
CA ILE A 22 1.95 11.19 0.05
C ILE A 22 2.97 12.27 0.40
N ALA A 23 4.20 11.88 0.73
CA ALA A 23 5.29 12.82 1.03
C ALA A 23 5.57 13.76 -0.14
N GLY A 24 5.63 13.22 -1.36
CA GLY A 24 5.82 13.99 -2.59
C GLY A 24 4.70 15.01 -2.83
N ALA A 25 3.44 14.62 -2.64
CA ALA A 25 2.30 15.53 -2.74
C ALA A 25 2.36 16.64 -1.67
N CYS A 26 2.70 16.28 -0.42
CA CYS A 26 2.88 17.27 0.66
C CYS A 26 4.02 18.24 0.36
N GLY A 27 5.16 17.73 -0.12
CA GLY A 27 6.31 18.57 -0.50
C GLY A 27 6.03 19.49 -1.68
N ALA A 28 5.36 18.99 -2.71
CA ALA A 28 4.92 19.78 -3.87
C ALA A 28 3.93 20.90 -3.47
N ASP A 29 3.11 20.62 -2.46
CA ASP A 29 2.19 21.61 -1.87
C ASP A 29 2.89 22.60 -0.89
N GLY A 30 4.22 22.60 -0.79
CA GLY A 30 5.02 23.53 0.01
C GLY A 30 5.18 23.17 1.48
N MET A 31 4.95 21.93 1.88
CA MET A 31 5.35 21.44 3.19
C MET A 31 6.85 21.09 3.20
N ASP A 32 7.54 21.33 4.31
CA ASP A 32 8.86 20.78 4.57
C ASP A 32 8.69 19.39 5.20
N VAL A 33 8.97 18.34 4.42
CA VAL A 33 8.70 16.95 4.82
C VAL A 33 10.00 16.26 5.22
N SER A 34 10.02 15.72 6.43
CA SER A 34 11.09 14.86 6.92
C SER A 34 10.57 13.45 7.16
N VAL A 35 11.23 12.47 6.57
CA VAL A 35 10.83 11.05 6.66
C VAL A 35 11.89 10.26 7.44
N ALA A 36 11.46 9.54 8.46
CA ALA A 36 12.24 8.51 9.12
C ALA A 36 11.83 7.14 8.58
N ALA A 37 12.69 6.53 7.77
CA ALA A 37 12.42 5.28 7.06
C ALA A 37 13.16 4.11 7.71
N GLY A 38 12.44 3.09 8.13
CA GLY A 38 12.99 2.02 8.97
C GLY A 38 13.25 0.67 8.32
N GLY A 39 12.83 0.47 7.07
CA GLY A 39 13.15 -0.76 6.32
C GLY A 39 14.45 -0.64 5.52
N PRO A 40 14.98 -1.73 4.97
CA PRO A 40 16.17 -1.69 4.11
C PRO A 40 15.97 -0.74 2.93
N ASP A 41 16.98 0.09 2.64
CA ASP A 41 16.98 1.11 1.56
C ASP A 41 15.73 2.01 1.56
N GLY A 42 15.06 2.10 2.71
CA GLY A 42 13.77 2.79 2.84
C GLY A 42 13.85 4.27 2.51
N ALA A 43 14.96 4.93 2.83
CA ALA A 43 15.17 6.34 2.54
C ALA A 43 15.30 6.62 1.03
N ASP A 44 15.84 5.68 0.26
CA ASP A 44 16.06 5.84 -1.18
C ASP A 44 14.76 5.99 -1.98
N ILE A 45 13.67 5.42 -1.47
CA ILE A 45 12.34 5.49 -2.09
C ILE A 45 11.82 6.94 -2.16
N PHE A 46 12.33 7.82 -1.30
CA PHE A 46 11.95 9.24 -1.22
C PHE A 46 12.93 10.17 -1.95
N ARG A 47 13.98 9.62 -2.57
CA ARG A 47 15.02 10.41 -3.24
C ARG A 47 14.45 11.19 -4.43
N GLY A 48 14.84 12.45 -4.55
CA GLY A 48 14.42 13.33 -5.66
C GLY A 48 13.02 13.94 -5.52
N LEU A 49 12.30 13.66 -4.43
CA LEU A 49 11.02 14.32 -4.17
C LEU A 49 11.24 15.76 -3.69
N THR A 50 10.45 16.69 -4.21
CA THR A 50 10.53 18.12 -3.88
C THR A 50 10.20 18.38 -2.41
N ASN A 51 11.02 19.14 -1.71
CA ASN A 51 10.85 19.50 -0.29
C ASN A 51 10.71 18.29 0.66
N VAL A 52 11.28 17.15 0.28
CA VAL A 52 11.28 15.92 1.09
C VAL A 52 12.71 15.53 1.41
N SER A 53 13.01 15.39 2.69
CA SER A 53 14.27 14.82 3.21
C SER A 53 13.98 13.48 3.87
N ALA A 54 14.70 12.41 3.49
CA ALA A 54 14.54 11.10 4.08
C ALA A 54 15.79 10.69 4.86
N HIS A 55 15.58 10.06 6.02
CA HIS A 55 16.61 9.59 6.93
C HIS A 55 16.42 8.10 7.15
N GLN A 56 17.47 7.35 6.85
CA GLN A 56 17.50 5.92 7.10
C GLN A 56 17.70 5.67 8.60
N LEU A 57 16.76 5.00 9.23
CA LEU A 57 16.96 4.42 10.55
C LEU A 57 17.74 3.11 10.42
N PRO A 58 18.42 2.61 11.47
CA PRO A 58 18.99 1.27 11.46
C PRO A 58 17.93 0.28 10.98
N PRO A 59 18.15 -0.41 9.85
CA PRO A 59 17.05 -1.07 9.12
C PRO A 59 16.60 -2.35 9.78
N LEU A 60 15.30 -2.62 9.73
CA LEU A 60 14.72 -3.88 10.17
C LEU A 60 13.83 -4.44 9.06
N ARG A 61 13.98 -5.74 8.81
CA ARG A 61 13.18 -6.51 7.86
C ARG A 61 12.57 -7.74 8.52
N THR A 62 11.67 -8.42 7.85
CA THR A 62 11.19 -9.75 8.25
C THR A 62 11.84 -10.82 7.39
N SER A 63 11.98 -12.01 7.95
CA SER A 63 12.50 -13.18 7.24
C SER A 63 11.47 -13.81 6.31
N ASP A 64 10.18 -13.59 6.58
CA ASP A 64 9.08 -14.30 5.92
C ASP A 64 7.82 -13.43 5.79
N ALA A 65 6.90 -13.88 4.94
CA ALA A 65 5.62 -13.23 4.71
C ALA A 65 4.67 -13.34 5.91
N ALA A 66 4.93 -14.25 6.85
CA ALA A 66 4.14 -14.42 8.09
C ALA A 66 4.52 -13.39 9.18
N TYR A 67 5.59 -12.59 8.94
CA TYR A 67 6.12 -11.62 9.91
C TYR A 67 6.51 -12.25 11.25
N SER A 68 7.05 -13.47 11.24
CA SER A 68 7.37 -14.27 12.43
C SER A 68 8.46 -13.62 13.29
N GLY A 69 9.50 -13.03 12.67
CA GLY A 69 10.62 -12.39 13.33
C GLY A 69 11.04 -11.06 12.70
N LEU A 70 11.85 -10.27 13.41
CA LEU A 70 12.56 -9.13 12.88
C LEU A 70 14.04 -9.47 12.77
N LEU A 71 14.67 -9.05 11.70
CA LEU A 71 16.09 -9.22 11.43
C LEU A 71 16.72 -7.89 11.08
N THR A 72 17.95 -7.69 11.55
CA THR A 72 18.85 -6.61 11.07
C THR A 72 19.36 -6.93 9.67
N ASP A 73 20.12 -6.03 9.07
CA ASP A 73 20.76 -6.28 7.76
C ASP A 73 21.75 -7.46 7.82
N GLU A 74 22.41 -7.65 8.95
CA GLU A 74 23.32 -8.78 9.19
C GLU A 74 22.57 -10.12 9.40
N GLY A 75 21.23 -10.11 9.41
CA GLY A 75 20.41 -11.30 9.58
C GLY A 75 20.23 -11.75 11.02
N ALA A 76 20.67 -10.97 12.01
CA ALA A 76 20.48 -11.25 13.43
C ALA A 76 19.14 -10.67 13.94
N ALA A 77 18.62 -11.24 15.02
CA ALA A 77 17.52 -10.62 15.75
C ALA A 77 18.01 -9.33 16.44
N PRO A 78 17.24 -8.21 16.37
CA PRO A 78 17.64 -6.97 17.03
C PRO A 78 17.68 -7.12 18.54
N ASP A 79 18.79 -6.77 19.17
CA ASP A 79 18.97 -6.70 20.62
C ASP A 79 18.56 -5.33 21.17
N GLU A 80 18.66 -5.18 22.51
CA GLU A 80 18.29 -3.93 23.19
C GLU A 80 19.18 -2.75 22.75
N ALA A 81 20.46 -2.98 22.48
CA ALA A 81 21.38 -1.95 22.02
C ALA A 81 21.01 -1.46 20.62
N TYR A 82 20.60 -2.37 19.73
CA TYR A 82 20.11 -2.03 18.40
C TYR A 82 18.82 -1.19 18.47
N TRP A 83 17.87 -1.59 19.30
CA TRP A 83 16.66 -0.81 19.54
C TRP A 83 16.92 0.56 20.13
N ALA A 84 17.88 0.67 21.07
CA ALA A 84 18.29 1.95 21.65
C ALA A 84 18.89 2.88 20.58
N THR A 85 19.84 2.39 19.77
CA THR A 85 20.46 3.14 18.69
C THR A 85 19.41 3.65 17.70
N ARG A 86 18.47 2.81 17.33
CA ARG A 86 17.39 3.12 16.40
C ARG A 86 16.45 4.20 16.97
N ARG A 87 16.04 4.04 18.22
CA ARG A 87 15.19 4.99 18.93
C ARG A 87 15.88 6.35 19.10
N ASP A 88 17.16 6.37 19.45
CA ASP A 88 17.93 7.60 19.64
C ASP A 88 18.08 8.38 18.33
N ALA A 89 18.35 7.69 17.22
CA ALA A 89 18.39 8.31 15.88
C ALA A 89 17.03 8.93 15.51
N LEU A 90 15.93 8.22 15.76
CA LEU A 90 14.57 8.67 15.50
C LEU A 90 14.21 9.91 16.32
N LEU A 91 14.49 9.89 17.63
CA LEU A 91 14.18 11.00 18.54
C LEU A 91 15.07 12.22 18.29
N ALA A 92 16.35 12.03 17.95
CA ALA A 92 17.24 13.11 17.56
C ALA A 92 16.71 13.84 16.32
N ARG A 93 16.22 13.07 15.33
CA ARG A 93 15.63 13.66 14.13
C ARG A 93 14.33 14.42 14.42
N LEU A 94 13.44 13.86 15.23
CA LEU A 94 12.21 14.55 15.64
C LEU A 94 12.52 15.90 16.28
N ARG A 95 13.49 15.95 17.24
CA ARG A 95 13.89 17.18 17.92
C ARG A 95 14.51 18.22 16.98
N ALA A 96 15.26 17.78 15.98
CA ALA A 96 15.86 18.67 14.98
C ALA A 96 14.80 19.29 14.05
N VAL A 97 13.76 18.53 13.68
CA VAL A 97 12.70 18.98 12.77
C VAL A 97 11.72 19.91 13.46
N GLN A 98 11.33 19.65 14.71
CA GLN A 98 10.26 20.38 15.42
C GLN A 98 8.98 20.46 14.53
N PRO A 99 8.33 19.33 14.22
CA PRO A 99 7.24 19.29 13.26
C PRO A 99 5.96 19.96 13.77
N ASP A 100 5.12 20.38 12.85
CA ASP A 100 3.73 20.78 13.09
C ASP A 100 2.80 19.56 13.11
N ILE A 101 3.15 18.53 12.35
CA ILE A 101 2.40 17.26 12.23
C ILE A 101 3.38 16.09 12.29
N LEU A 102 3.03 15.08 13.09
CA LEU A 102 3.64 13.76 13.10
C LEU A 102 2.67 12.76 12.45
N LEU A 103 3.02 12.22 11.29
CA LEU A 103 2.26 11.21 10.57
C LEU A 103 2.92 9.83 10.74
N ILE A 104 2.20 8.89 11.33
CA ILE A 104 2.69 7.54 11.63
C ILE A 104 1.99 6.53 10.72
N GLU A 105 2.79 5.78 9.94
CA GLU A 105 2.26 4.78 9.02
C GLU A 105 1.83 3.52 9.77
N LEU A 106 0.57 3.14 9.59
CA LEU A 106 -0.10 1.92 10.05
C LEU A 106 -0.25 1.73 11.56
N PHE A 107 0.58 2.31 12.42
CA PHE A 107 0.39 2.21 13.87
C PHE A 107 -0.76 3.12 14.34
N PRO A 108 -1.69 2.65 15.18
CA PRO A 108 -1.68 1.40 15.96
C PRO A 108 -2.36 0.19 15.26
N PHE A 109 -2.93 0.33 14.09
CA PHE A 109 -3.63 -0.75 13.37
C PHE A 109 -2.71 -1.93 12.98
N GLY A 110 -1.41 -1.70 12.95
CA GLY A 110 -0.36 -2.68 12.73
C GLY A 110 0.95 -2.27 13.39
N ARG A 111 2.07 -2.90 12.99
CA ARG A 111 3.42 -2.55 13.50
C ARG A 111 3.60 -2.72 15.02
N ARG A 112 2.85 -3.60 15.67
CA ARG A 112 2.94 -3.83 17.13
C ARG A 112 4.34 -4.14 17.63
N LYS A 113 5.18 -4.82 16.83
CA LYS A 113 6.58 -5.09 17.19
C LYS A 113 7.42 -3.82 17.36
N PHE A 114 6.94 -2.68 16.83
CA PHE A 114 7.57 -1.36 16.95
C PHE A 114 6.87 -0.48 18.00
N ALA A 115 5.96 -1.01 18.81
CA ALA A 115 5.18 -0.21 19.75
C ALA A 115 6.04 0.59 20.71
N SER A 116 7.11 0.01 21.27
CA SER A 116 8.03 0.73 22.18
C SER A 116 8.72 1.92 21.51
N GLU A 117 9.16 1.77 20.25
CA GLU A 117 9.77 2.85 19.46
C GLU A 117 8.74 3.94 19.14
N VAL A 118 7.56 3.56 18.65
CA VAL A 118 6.54 4.50 18.23
C VAL A 118 5.92 5.26 19.41
N LEU A 119 5.68 4.59 20.53
CA LEU A 119 5.19 5.25 21.74
C LEU A 119 6.23 6.24 22.30
N ALA A 120 7.51 5.88 22.29
CA ALA A 120 8.58 6.83 22.66
C ALA A 120 8.63 8.05 21.72
N LEU A 121 8.44 7.84 20.40
CA LEU A 121 8.33 8.93 19.42
C LEU A 121 7.13 9.84 19.73
N ILE A 122 5.97 9.26 20.02
CA ILE A 122 4.74 9.98 20.36
C ILE A 122 4.92 10.83 21.62
N GLU A 123 5.46 10.26 22.70
CA GLU A 123 5.69 10.98 23.94
C GLU A 123 6.73 12.11 23.77
N ALA A 124 7.79 11.87 23.02
CA ALA A 124 8.73 12.91 22.68
C ALA A 124 8.11 14.03 21.84
N ALA A 125 7.21 13.69 20.90
CA ALA A 125 6.50 14.68 20.10
C ALA A 125 5.54 15.54 20.95
N LYS A 126 4.80 14.94 21.88
CA LYS A 126 3.95 15.68 22.82
C LYS A 126 4.72 16.65 23.71
N ALA A 127 5.98 16.33 24.02
CA ALA A 127 6.87 17.19 24.82
C ALA A 127 7.48 18.36 24.03
N LEU A 128 7.36 18.40 22.70
CA LEU A 128 7.87 19.49 21.89
C LEU A 128 7.09 20.79 22.11
N PRO A 129 7.74 21.97 22.04
CA PRO A 129 7.03 23.26 22.11
C PRO A 129 5.95 23.41 21.04
N THR A 130 6.17 22.84 19.84
CA THR A 130 5.24 22.87 18.71
C THR A 130 3.98 22.08 18.95
N ARG A 131 3.99 21.11 19.87
CA ARG A 131 2.88 20.18 20.15
C ARG A 131 2.22 19.70 18.85
N PRO A 132 2.92 18.89 18.04
CA PRO A 132 2.42 18.51 16.72
C PRO A 132 1.11 17.75 16.81
N LEU A 133 0.24 17.94 15.80
CA LEU A 133 -0.87 17.02 15.57
C LEU A 133 -0.29 15.63 15.26
N ILE A 134 -0.74 14.60 15.97
CA ILE A 134 -0.34 13.22 15.73
C ILE A 134 -1.45 12.53 14.94
N ALA A 135 -1.13 12.07 13.73
CA ALA A 135 -2.07 11.43 12.83
C ALA A 135 -1.57 10.04 12.40
N CYS A 136 -2.51 9.12 12.20
CA CYS A 136 -2.25 7.80 11.64
C CYS A 136 -2.54 7.81 10.13
N SER A 137 -1.70 7.13 9.35
CA SER A 137 -1.91 6.84 7.94
C SER A 137 -2.18 5.35 7.76
N VAL A 138 -3.36 4.97 7.30
CA VAL A 138 -3.76 3.58 7.13
C VAL A 138 -4.34 3.36 5.74
N ARG A 139 -4.14 2.15 5.18
CA ARG A 139 -4.80 1.77 3.92
C ARG A 139 -6.27 1.40 4.14
N ASP A 140 -6.96 1.03 3.08
CA ASP A 140 -8.40 0.70 3.03
C ASP A 140 -8.84 -0.46 3.95
N ILE A 141 -7.95 -1.42 4.21
CA ILE A 141 -8.24 -2.63 4.98
C ILE A 141 -7.20 -2.81 6.08
N VAL A 142 -7.69 -3.13 7.25
CA VAL A 142 -6.91 -3.60 8.40
C VAL A 142 -7.24 -5.07 8.63
N GLU A 143 -6.23 -5.94 8.71
CA GLU A 143 -6.46 -7.33 9.06
C GLU A 143 -7.07 -7.45 10.46
N PRO A 144 -8.26 -8.05 10.58
CA PRO A 144 -8.88 -8.27 11.88
C PRO A 144 -7.96 -9.05 12.81
N LYS A 145 -8.00 -8.73 14.10
CA LYS A 145 -7.26 -9.49 15.12
C LYS A 145 -8.23 -10.40 15.85
N GLU A 146 -7.91 -11.69 15.87
CA GLU A 146 -8.71 -12.68 16.59
C GLU A 146 -8.69 -12.46 18.12
N ASP A 147 -7.58 -11.89 18.64
CA ASP A 147 -7.41 -11.63 20.06
C ASP A 147 -8.05 -10.28 20.46
N PRO A 148 -9.14 -10.29 21.25
CA PRO A 148 -9.81 -9.06 21.70
C PRO A 148 -8.90 -8.13 22.52
N LYS A 149 -7.90 -8.69 23.24
CA LYS A 149 -6.95 -7.87 24.02
C LYS A 149 -6.10 -7.01 23.09
N LYS A 150 -5.66 -7.55 21.94
CA LYS A 150 -4.90 -6.79 20.93
C LYS A 150 -5.75 -5.70 20.32
N THR A 151 -7.03 -5.96 20.07
CA THR A 151 -7.97 -4.96 19.55
C THR A 151 -8.22 -3.85 20.58
N ALA A 152 -8.44 -4.19 21.85
CA ALA A 152 -8.60 -3.21 22.92
C ALA A 152 -7.35 -2.34 23.12
N GLU A 153 -6.15 -2.91 23.01
CA GLU A 153 -4.90 -2.16 23.10
C GLU A 153 -4.73 -1.19 21.91
N MET A 154 -5.03 -1.62 20.70
CA MET A 154 -5.01 -0.73 19.51
C MET A 154 -5.99 0.43 19.66
N ALA A 155 -7.22 0.15 20.13
CA ALA A 155 -8.23 1.15 20.40
C ALA A 155 -7.77 2.14 21.50
N GLY A 156 -7.14 1.62 22.56
CA GLY A 156 -6.56 2.43 23.63
C GLY A 156 -5.47 3.38 23.13
N TRP A 157 -4.53 2.88 22.35
CA TRP A 157 -3.48 3.72 21.76
C TRP A 157 -4.03 4.75 20.78
N LEU A 158 -5.00 4.35 19.94
CA LEU A 158 -5.64 5.27 19.02
C LEU A 158 -6.30 6.44 19.76
N LYS A 159 -7.11 6.13 20.77
CA LYS A 159 -7.82 7.13 21.59
C LYS A 159 -6.87 8.04 22.37
N ALA A 160 -5.78 7.49 22.92
CA ALA A 160 -4.88 8.22 23.82
C ALA A 160 -3.90 9.14 23.09
N HIS A 161 -3.60 8.84 21.82
CA HIS A 161 -2.45 9.46 21.16
C HIS A 161 -2.74 10.13 19.83
N PHE A 162 -3.82 9.81 19.14
CA PHE A 162 -4.04 10.28 17.79
C PHE A 162 -5.19 11.28 17.73
N GLY A 163 -4.98 12.37 16.99
CA GLY A 163 -6.01 13.36 16.71
C GLY A 163 -6.77 13.12 15.41
N ALA A 164 -6.23 12.26 14.52
CA ALA A 164 -6.86 11.94 13.24
C ALA A 164 -6.34 10.61 12.66
N VAL A 165 -7.16 9.98 11.83
CA VAL A 165 -6.76 8.83 10.99
C VAL A 165 -7.02 9.19 9.52
N LEU A 166 -5.97 9.15 8.71
CA LEU A 166 -6.08 9.26 7.25
C LEU A 166 -6.26 7.86 6.68
N VAL A 167 -7.43 7.60 6.12
CA VAL A 167 -7.77 6.32 5.50
C VAL A 167 -7.57 6.44 3.99
N HIS A 168 -6.60 5.69 3.45
CA HIS A 168 -6.31 5.71 2.01
C HIS A 168 -7.20 4.72 1.27
N GLY A 169 -8.47 5.05 1.18
CA GLY A 169 -9.53 4.28 0.58
C GLY A 169 -10.73 5.16 0.28
N ASP A 170 -11.78 4.53 -0.23
CA ASP A 170 -13.05 5.17 -0.52
C ASP A 170 -14.13 4.53 0.38
N GLU A 171 -14.76 5.33 1.23
CA GLU A 171 -15.77 4.87 2.19
C GLU A 171 -16.97 4.21 1.48
N THR A 172 -17.30 4.66 0.27
CA THR A 172 -18.41 4.09 -0.51
C THR A 172 -18.10 2.72 -1.08
N VAL A 173 -16.80 2.37 -1.23
CA VAL A 173 -16.36 1.04 -1.67
C VAL A 173 -16.22 0.11 -0.48
N LEU A 174 -15.47 0.53 0.54
CA LEU A 174 -15.25 -0.24 1.76
C LEU A 174 -14.89 0.70 2.92
N PRO A 175 -15.78 0.93 3.88
CA PRO A 175 -15.44 1.70 5.07
C PRO A 175 -14.44 0.95 5.94
N LEU A 176 -13.48 1.67 6.53
CA LEU A 176 -12.45 1.10 7.41
C LEU A 176 -13.07 0.30 8.57
N THR A 177 -14.21 0.77 9.07
CA THR A 177 -14.96 0.14 10.15
C THR A 177 -15.51 -1.26 9.81
N ALA A 178 -15.59 -1.61 8.54
CA ALA A 178 -15.96 -2.97 8.13
C ALA A 178 -14.89 -4.02 8.50
N THR A 179 -13.62 -3.60 8.62
CA THR A 179 -12.50 -4.49 8.99
C THR A 179 -11.84 -4.10 10.32
N ALA A 180 -12.08 -2.90 10.81
CA ALA A 180 -11.63 -2.39 12.10
C ALA A 180 -12.78 -1.64 12.81
N PRO A 181 -13.82 -2.34 13.30
CA PRO A 181 -15.01 -1.68 13.90
C PRO A 181 -14.65 -0.73 15.03
N PHE A 182 -13.68 -1.07 15.88
CA PHE A 182 -13.24 -0.22 16.99
C PHE A 182 -12.82 1.18 16.56
N ALA A 183 -12.39 1.38 15.32
CA ALA A 183 -11.96 2.70 14.84
C ALA A 183 -13.13 3.70 14.77
N GLY A 184 -14.37 3.22 14.58
CA GLY A 184 -15.57 4.06 14.66
C GLY A 184 -15.97 4.41 16.09
N ASP A 185 -15.61 3.57 17.08
CA ASP A 185 -16.08 3.69 18.46
C ASP A 185 -15.17 4.57 19.33
N VAL A 186 -13.92 4.78 18.94
CA VAL A 186 -12.94 5.50 19.78
C VAL A 186 -13.03 7.02 19.73
N GLY A 187 -13.86 7.58 18.83
CA GLY A 187 -14.08 9.02 18.71
C GLY A 187 -12.93 9.80 18.03
N VAL A 188 -11.96 9.12 17.41
CA VAL A 188 -10.92 9.77 16.61
C VAL A 188 -11.42 9.92 15.16
N PRO A 189 -11.42 11.14 14.57
CA PRO A 189 -11.95 11.37 13.24
C PRO A 189 -11.24 10.51 12.17
N LEU A 190 -12.04 9.87 11.31
CA LEU A 190 -11.58 9.14 10.13
C LEU A 190 -11.72 10.03 8.89
N HIS A 191 -10.62 10.32 8.21
CA HIS A 191 -10.59 11.14 7.00
C HIS A 191 -10.23 10.28 5.79
N TYR A 192 -11.21 10.01 4.94
CA TYR A 192 -11.00 9.26 3.70
C TYR A 192 -10.35 10.13 2.65
N THR A 193 -9.15 9.76 2.23
CA THR A 193 -8.37 10.51 1.23
C THR A 193 -8.70 10.13 -0.19
N GLY A 194 -9.36 8.99 -0.41
CA GLY A 194 -9.31 8.25 -1.65
C GLY A 194 -8.05 7.37 -1.73
N TYR A 195 -7.92 6.64 -2.81
CA TYR A 195 -6.79 5.73 -3.04
C TYR A 195 -5.53 6.49 -3.46
N VAL A 196 -4.38 6.11 -2.90
CA VAL A 196 -3.08 6.69 -3.23
C VAL A 196 -2.52 6.01 -4.47
N ALA A 197 -2.88 6.55 -5.61
CA ALA A 197 -2.51 6.04 -6.93
C ALA A 197 -1.25 6.72 -7.48
N PRO A 198 -0.55 6.13 -8.46
CA PRO A 198 0.40 6.85 -9.29
C PRO A 198 -0.33 7.89 -10.16
N ASP A 199 0.41 8.89 -10.63
CA ASP A 199 -0.11 9.80 -11.64
C ASP A 199 -0.42 9.01 -12.93
N ALA A 200 -1.56 9.32 -13.54
CA ALA A 200 -1.92 8.69 -14.80
C ALA A 200 -0.97 9.18 -15.91
N PRO A 201 -0.38 8.26 -16.70
CA PRO A 201 0.37 8.67 -17.87
C PRO A 201 -0.56 9.33 -18.89
N SER A 202 0.06 10.04 -19.86
CA SER A 202 -0.65 10.55 -21.01
C SER A 202 -1.47 9.45 -21.69
N ALA A 203 -2.63 9.80 -22.24
CA ALA A 203 -3.57 8.86 -22.86
C ALA A 203 -2.85 7.93 -23.86
N THR A 204 -2.91 6.64 -23.62
CA THR A 204 -2.37 5.60 -24.49
C THR A 204 -3.51 4.76 -25.05
N THR A 205 -3.34 4.24 -26.26
CA THR A 205 -4.27 3.26 -26.82
C THR A 205 -4.24 2.01 -25.95
N LYS A 206 -5.42 1.58 -25.48
CA LYS A 206 -5.56 0.40 -24.63
C LYS A 206 -5.72 -0.85 -25.47
N ALA A 207 -4.87 -1.84 -25.26
CA ALA A 207 -4.94 -3.11 -25.94
C ALA A 207 -4.41 -4.26 -25.08
N GLY A 208 -5.00 -5.44 -25.23
CA GLY A 208 -4.49 -6.68 -24.65
C GLY A 208 -4.65 -6.79 -23.13
N VAL A 209 -3.90 -7.73 -22.60
CA VAL A 209 -3.96 -8.14 -21.19
C VAL A 209 -2.58 -8.07 -20.58
N VAL A 210 -2.47 -7.46 -19.41
CA VAL A 210 -1.27 -7.52 -18.56
C VAL A 210 -1.55 -8.41 -17.36
N VAL A 211 -0.73 -9.43 -17.16
CA VAL A 211 -0.82 -10.34 -16.02
C VAL A 211 0.36 -10.08 -15.10
N SER A 212 0.10 -9.89 -13.82
CA SER A 212 1.15 -9.78 -12.80
C SER A 212 0.81 -10.66 -11.61
N ALA A 213 1.69 -11.59 -11.31
CA ALA A 213 1.57 -12.44 -10.14
C ALA A 213 2.37 -11.85 -8.98
N GLY A 214 1.86 -12.00 -7.76
CA GLY A 214 2.61 -11.70 -6.55
C GLY A 214 3.79 -12.67 -6.34
N SER A 215 4.60 -12.41 -5.33
CA SER A 215 5.79 -13.22 -5.02
C SER A 215 5.49 -14.54 -4.29
N GLY A 216 4.23 -14.88 -4.06
CA GLY A 216 3.82 -16.10 -3.37
C GLY A 216 3.59 -17.30 -4.31
N ALA A 217 3.35 -18.49 -3.73
CA ALA A 217 3.07 -19.73 -4.50
C ALA A 217 1.84 -19.64 -5.39
N SER A 218 0.83 -18.85 -5.03
CA SER A 218 -0.35 -18.56 -5.85
C SER A 218 0.01 -17.86 -7.16
N GLY A 219 1.11 -17.11 -7.17
CA GLY A 219 1.61 -16.43 -8.36
C GLY A 219 1.97 -17.41 -9.48
N GLU A 220 2.57 -18.55 -9.16
CA GLU A 220 2.89 -19.59 -10.13
C GLU A 220 1.63 -20.17 -10.81
N ALA A 221 0.62 -20.49 -10.01
CA ALA A 221 -0.66 -20.99 -10.53
C ALA A 221 -1.32 -20.00 -11.49
N LEU A 222 -1.33 -18.71 -11.13
CA LEU A 222 -1.88 -17.65 -11.98
C LEU A 222 -1.10 -17.52 -13.29
N VAL A 223 0.23 -17.52 -13.25
CA VAL A 223 1.09 -17.45 -14.43
C VAL A 223 0.82 -18.63 -15.37
N ASN A 224 0.80 -19.85 -14.84
CA ASN A 224 0.59 -21.07 -15.64
C ASN A 224 -0.79 -21.07 -16.33
N VAL A 225 -1.84 -20.70 -15.61
CA VAL A 225 -3.20 -20.58 -16.19
C VAL A 225 -3.26 -19.45 -17.22
N ALA A 226 -2.62 -18.30 -16.97
CA ALA A 226 -2.60 -17.20 -17.91
C ALA A 226 -1.87 -17.56 -19.21
N ILE A 227 -0.75 -18.28 -19.13
CA ILE A 227 -0.02 -18.78 -20.31
C ILE A 227 -0.89 -19.75 -21.10
N ALA A 228 -1.58 -20.67 -20.44
CA ALA A 228 -2.48 -21.62 -21.12
C ALA A 228 -3.60 -20.91 -21.89
N VAL A 229 -4.23 -19.87 -21.28
CA VAL A 229 -5.22 -19.05 -21.96
C VAL A 229 -4.61 -18.25 -23.11
N ALA A 230 -3.48 -17.62 -22.87
CA ALA A 230 -2.88 -16.72 -23.84
C ALA A 230 -2.44 -17.43 -25.12
N LYS A 231 -1.99 -18.69 -25.05
CA LYS A 231 -1.58 -19.50 -26.23
C LYS A 231 -2.66 -19.57 -27.31
N ASP A 232 -3.90 -19.72 -26.88
CA ASP A 232 -5.04 -19.94 -27.79
C ASP A 232 -5.83 -18.65 -28.06
N HIS A 233 -5.70 -17.63 -27.22
CA HIS A 233 -6.56 -16.44 -27.26
C HIS A 233 -5.81 -15.11 -27.43
N ALA A 234 -4.47 -15.08 -27.44
CA ALA A 234 -3.71 -13.87 -27.74
C ALA A 234 -3.77 -13.56 -29.24
N LEU A 235 -4.07 -12.30 -29.57
CA LEU A 235 -4.18 -11.80 -30.93
C LEU A 235 -3.19 -10.64 -31.13
N PRO A 236 -2.75 -10.34 -32.39
CA PRO A 236 -1.89 -9.18 -32.64
C PRO A 236 -2.46 -7.86 -32.11
N ALA A 237 -3.78 -7.68 -32.22
CA ALA A 237 -4.47 -6.50 -31.66
C ALA A 237 -4.74 -6.59 -30.17
N ARG A 238 -4.51 -7.73 -29.54
CA ARG A 238 -4.77 -8.01 -28.11
C ARG A 238 -3.68 -8.91 -27.53
N PRO A 239 -2.41 -8.41 -27.45
CA PRO A 239 -1.30 -9.20 -26.91
C PRO A 239 -1.49 -9.47 -25.42
N TRP A 240 -0.85 -10.52 -24.92
CA TRP A 240 -0.75 -10.82 -23.50
C TRP A 240 0.68 -10.60 -23.05
N HIS A 241 0.85 -9.76 -22.04
CA HIS A 241 2.10 -9.49 -21.35
C HIS A 241 2.04 -10.10 -19.95
N ILE A 242 2.83 -11.14 -19.70
CA ILE A 242 2.79 -11.91 -18.46
C ILE A 242 4.10 -11.69 -17.71
N PHE A 243 4.01 -11.05 -16.54
CA PHE A 243 5.14 -10.78 -15.67
C PHE A 243 5.29 -11.89 -14.64
N VAL A 244 6.42 -12.60 -14.69
CA VAL A 244 6.70 -13.70 -13.77
C VAL A 244 7.42 -13.19 -12.51
N PRO A 245 7.15 -13.77 -11.33
CA PRO A 245 7.88 -13.45 -10.11
C PRO A 245 9.36 -13.81 -10.23
N PRO A 246 10.27 -13.13 -9.51
CA PRO A 246 11.70 -13.33 -9.61
C PRO A 246 12.21 -14.75 -9.28
N HIS A 247 11.42 -15.53 -8.56
CA HIS A 247 11.77 -16.91 -8.17
C HIS A 247 11.29 -17.97 -9.17
N LEU A 248 10.59 -17.56 -10.22
CA LEU A 248 10.13 -18.45 -11.28
C LEU A 248 10.93 -18.22 -12.56
N ASP A 249 11.41 -19.30 -13.17
CA ASP A 249 12.00 -19.24 -14.48
C ASP A 249 10.90 -19.03 -15.54
N PRO A 250 11.02 -18.01 -16.41
CA PRO A 250 10.07 -17.82 -17.48
C PRO A 250 10.11 -19.01 -18.45
N PRO A 251 8.96 -19.56 -18.86
CA PRO A 251 8.93 -20.64 -19.85
C PRO A 251 9.50 -20.19 -21.21
N ALA A 252 10.19 -21.08 -21.90
CA ALA A 252 11.01 -20.79 -23.07
C ALA A 252 10.25 -20.22 -24.28
N SER A 253 8.95 -20.46 -24.42
CA SER A 253 8.10 -19.91 -25.48
C SER A 253 6.63 -20.18 -25.17
N SER A 254 5.76 -19.25 -25.54
CA SER A 254 4.33 -19.32 -25.25
C SER A 254 3.43 -19.02 -26.44
N GLY A 255 3.97 -18.84 -27.63
CA GLY A 255 3.20 -18.61 -28.87
C GLY A 255 3.25 -17.14 -29.35
N PRO A 256 2.72 -16.87 -30.54
CA PRO A 256 2.67 -15.52 -31.08
C PRO A 256 1.78 -14.64 -30.21
N ASN A 257 2.16 -13.35 -30.03
CA ASN A 257 1.44 -12.36 -29.23
C ASN A 257 1.38 -12.64 -27.72
N VAL A 258 2.16 -13.60 -27.21
CA VAL A 258 2.35 -13.86 -25.78
C VAL A 258 3.75 -13.47 -25.39
N HIS A 259 3.87 -12.46 -24.54
CA HIS A 259 5.15 -11.90 -24.14
C HIS A 259 5.35 -12.16 -22.64
N ILE A 260 6.37 -12.96 -22.31
CA ILE A 260 6.71 -13.27 -20.94
C ILE A 260 7.86 -12.37 -20.50
N HIS A 261 7.68 -11.70 -19.39
CA HIS A 261 8.63 -10.74 -18.85
C HIS A 261 9.09 -11.15 -17.45
N PRO A 262 10.37 -11.01 -17.13
CA PRO A 262 10.80 -10.96 -15.74
C PRO A 262 10.22 -9.71 -15.06
N PHE A 263 10.42 -9.59 -13.75
CA PHE A 263 10.12 -8.32 -13.07
C PHE A 263 10.82 -7.15 -13.78
N SER A 264 10.06 -6.09 -14.07
CA SER A 264 10.56 -4.93 -14.81
C SER A 264 10.13 -3.63 -14.14
N PRO A 265 11.00 -2.62 -14.05
CA PRO A 265 10.64 -1.27 -13.62
C PRO A 265 9.63 -0.61 -14.59
N ASP A 266 9.57 -1.06 -15.85
CA ASP A 266 8.63 -0.54 -16.86
C ASP A 266 7.23 -1.13 -16.78
N PHE A 267 6.95 -1.97 -15.77
CA PHE A 267 5.65 -2.62 -15.58
C PHE A 267 4.47 -1.63 -15.67
N THR A 268 4.62 -0.44 -15.09
CA THR A 268 3.56 0.59 -15.12
C THR A 268 3.25 1.08 -16.54
N SER A 269 4.22 1.09 -17.44
CA SER A 269 4.02 1.46 -18.85
C SER A 269 3.19 0.41 -19.58
N TYR A 270 3.47 -0.89 -19.34
CA TYR A 270 2.65 -1.97 -19.87
C TYR A 270 1.22 -1.91 -19.33
N LEU A 271 1.08 -1.69 -18.02
CA LEU A 271 -0.21 -1.57 -17.37
C LEU A 271 -1.01 -0.38 -17.90
N ALA A 272 -0.35 0.75 -18.18
CA ALA A 272 -0.96 1.92 -18.80
C ALA A 272 -1.48 1.65 -20.23
N GLY A 273 -0.83 0.75 -20.97
CA GLY A 273 -1.27 0.29 -22.30
C GLY A 273 -2.30 -0.85 -22.27
N ALA A 274 -2.56 -1.48 -21.14
CA ALA A 274 -3.45 -2.62 -21.04
C ALA A 274 -4.93 -2.24 -21.07
N GLU A 275 -5.74 -3.07 -21.73
CA GLU A 275 -7.21 -3.02 -21.62
C GLU A 275 -7.67 -3.70 -20.33
N VAL A 276 -7.08 -4.86 -20.03
CA VAL A 276 -7.38 -5.64 -18.82
C VAL A 276 -6.10 -5.93 -18.06
N SER A 277 -6.15 -5.82 -16.75
CA SER A 277 -5.08 -6.25 -15.83
C SER A 277 -5.55 -7.46 -15.04
N VAL A 278 -4.76 -8.53 -15.03
CA VAL A 278 -5.02 -9.72 -14.20
C VAL A 278 -3.95 -9.77 -13.11
N GLY A 279 -4.37 -9.88 -11.86
CA GLY A 279 -3.41 -9.96 -10.77
C GLY A 279 -4.03 -10.24 -9.42
N GLU A 280 -3.17 -10.36 -8.42
CA GLU A 280 -3.62 -10.45 -7.04
C GLU A 280 -4.30 -9.16 -6.57
N ALA A 281 -5.17 -9.27 -5.54
CA ALA A 281 -5.92 -8.15 -5.01
C ALA A 281 -5.16 -7.34 -3.94
N GLY A 282 -3.84 -7.19 -4.08
CA GLY A 282 -3.03 -6.30 -3.26
C GLY A 282 -3.44 -4.83 -3.45
N TYR A 283 -3.27 -3.99 -2.42
CA TYR A 283 -3.63 -2.57 -2.49
C TYR A 283 -3.03 -1.88 -3.72
N ASN A 284 -1.71 -1.90 -3.86
CA ASN A 284 -1.04 -1.20 -4.96
C ASN A 284 -1.44 -1.77 -6.32
N THR A 285 -1.44 -3.09 -6.48
CA THR A 285 -1.82 -3.75 -7.74
C THR A 285 -3.20 -3.32 -8.22
N THR A 286 -4.19 -3.34 -7.31
CA THR A 286 -5.56 -2.94 -7.63
C THR A 286 -5.64 -1.46 -7.98
N VAL A 287 -5.04 -0.59 -7.15
CA VAL A 287 -5.10 0.86 -7.32
C VAL A 287 -4.34 1.33 -8.56
N GLU A 288 -3.17 0.74 -8.85
CA GLU A 288 -2.38 1.06 -10.05
C GLU A 288 -3.11 0.66 -11.32
N ALA A 289 -3.73 -0.53 -11.37
CA ALA A 289 -4.52 -0.95 -12.52
C ALA A 289 -5.65 0.05 -12.81
N LEU A 290 -6.41 0.44 -11.80
CA LEU A 290 -7.51 1.40 -11.93
C LEU A 290 -7.02 2.79 -12.35
N ALA A 291 -5.96 3.29 -11.73
CA ALA A 291 -5.40 4.61 -12.02
C ALA A 291 -4.83 4.71 -13.43
N LEU A 292 -4.20 3.64 -13.90
CA LEU A 292 -3.64 3.56 -15.24
C LEU A 292 -4.70 3.16 -16.29
N GLY A 293 -5.96 3.03 -15.90
CA GLY A 293 -7.12 2.82 -16.77
C GLY A 293 -7.27 1.40 -17.31
N ALA A 294 -6.57 0.41 -16.74
CA ALA A 294 -6.84 -0.99 -17.01
C ALA A 294 -8.03 -1.47 -16.18
N ARG A 295 -8.80 -2.44 -16.71
CA ARG A 295 -9.92 -3.07 -16.01
C ARG A 295 -9.42 -4.28 -15.21
N PRO A 296 -9.47 -4.24 -13.86
CA PRO A 296 -8.86 -5.30 -13.06
C PRO A 296 -9.69 -6.59 -13.07
N VAL A 297 -9.00 -7.72 -13.27
CA VAL A 297 -9.43 -9.06 -12.85
C VAL A 297 -8.62 -9.39 -11.60
N LEU A 298 -9.29 -9.50 -10.47
CA LEU A 298 -8.66 -9.74 -9.17
C LEU A 298 -8.77 -11.22 -8.80
N VAL A 299 -7.61 -11.87 -8.72
CA VAL A 299 -7.44 -13.26 -8.27
C VAL A 299 -6.73 -13.20 -6.91
N PRO A 300 -7.47 -13.10 -5.80
CA PRO A 300 -6.85 -12.86 -4.50
C PRO A 300 -6.02 -14.03 -4.04
N TYR A 301 -4.85 -13.74 -3.52
CA TYR A 301 -4.06 -14.70 -2.77
C TYR A 301 -4.74 -15.03 -1.44
N VAL A 302 -4.81 -16.31 -1.11
CA VAL A 302 -5.44 -16.79 0.11
C VAL A 302 -4.47 -17.71 0.85
N GLU A 303 -3.80 -17.20 1.85
CA GLU A 303 -3.13 -18.01 2.88
C GLU A 303 -4.01 -18.11 4.12
N ALA A 304 -3.74 -19.13 4.94
CA ALA A 304 -4.47 -19.35 6.19
C ALA A 304 -4.47 -18.08 7.07
N GLY A 305 -5.66 -17.56 7.36
CA GLY A 305 -5.87 -16.38 8.22
C GLY A 305 -5.72 -15.02 7.55
N GLN A 306 -5.40 -14.93 6.24
CA GLN A 306 -5.35 -13.65 5.52
C GLN A 306 -6.68 -13.37 4.82
N THR A 307 -7.30 -12.23 5.15
CA THR A 307 -8.61 -11.83 4.62
C THR A 307 -8.56 -10.58 3.76
N GLU A 308 -7.44 -9.86 3.76
CA GLU A 308 -7.30 -8.55 3.10
C GLU A 308 -7.60 -8.60 1.60
N GLN A 309 -6.90 -9.48 0.87
CA GLN A 309 -7.07 -9.56 -0.58
C GLN A 309 -8.47 -10.04 -1.00
N PRO A 310 -9.03 -11.12 -0.41
CA PRO A 310 -10.40 -11.52 -0.69
C PRO A 310 -11.43 -10.43 -0.38
N THR A 311 -11.26 -9.72 0.71
CA THR A 311 -12.16 -8.62 1.12
C THR A 311 -12.12 -7.49 0.09
N ARG A 312 -10.92 -7.06 -0.32
CA ARG A 312 -10.76 -6.03 -1.35
C ARG A 312 -11.36 -6.45 -2.69
N ALA A 313 -11.03 -7.64 -3.16
CA ALA A 313 -11.55 -8.14 -4.44
C ALA A 313 -13.07 -8.14 -4.48
N LYS A 314 -13.72 -8.63 -3.41
CA LYS A 314 -15.19 -8.63 -3.30
C LYS A 314 -15.77 -7.22 -3.25
N ALA A 315 -15.14 -6.30 -2.49
CA ALA A 315 -15.60 -4.91 -2.38
C ALA A 315 -15.55 -4.19 -3.73
N PHE A 316 -14.42 -4.30 -4.45
CA PHE A 316 -14.29 -3.68 -5.77
C PHE A 316 -15.21 -4.32 -6.82
N ALA A 317 -15.41 -5.64 -6.77
CA ALA A 317 -16.38 -6.31 -7.65
C ALA A 317 -17.82 -5.86 -7.36
N LYS A 318 -18.22 -5.79 -6.10
CA LYS A 318 -19.54 -5.27 -5.68
C LYS A 318 -19.75 -3.82 -6.14
N ALA A 319 -18.70 -3.01 -6.12
CA ALA A 319 -18.73 -1.63 -6.60
C ALA A 319 -18.68 -1.53 -8.14
N GLY A 320 -18.63 -2.65 -8.88
CA GLY A 320 -18.53 -2.66 -10.34
C GLY A 320 -17.21 -2.11 -10.88
N ARG A 321 -16.10 -2.21 -10.12
CA ARG A 321 -14.79 -1.65 -10.44
C ARG A 321 -13.74 -2.69 -10.79
N ALA A 322 -14.02 -3.96 -10.54
CA ALA A 322 -13.16 -5.09 -10.88
C ALA A 322 -14.01 -6.32 -11.17
N ALA A 323 -13.48 -7.25 -11.94
CA ALA A 323 -13.98 -8.60 -11.98
C ALA A 323 -13.25 -9.43 -10.92
N TYR A 324 -13.96 -10.33 -10.25
CA TYR A 324 -13.44 -11.16 -9.17
C TYR A 324 -13.43 -12.63 -9.57
N LEU A 325 -12.28 -13.27 -9.51
CA LEU A 325 -12.11 -14.71 -9.71
C LEU A 325 -11.51 -15.32 -8.43
N PRO A 326 -12.27 -16.11 -7.67
CA PRO A 326 -11.73 -16.81 -6.50
C PRO A 326 -10.57 -17.73 -6.89
N ALA A 327 -9.48 -17.75 -6.11
CA ALA A 327 -8.31 -18.57 -6.43
C ALA A 327 -8.62 -20.07 -6.55
N LYS A 328 -9.60 -20.57 -5.79
CA LYS A 328 -10.06 -21.97 -5.87
C LYS A 328 -10.73 -22.33 -7.20
N ASP A 329 -11.25 -21.33 -7.91
CA ASP A 329 -11.97 -21.49 -9.19
C ASP A 329 -11.05 -21.15 -10.38
N LEU A 330 -9.76 -20.84 -10.12
CA LEU A 330 -8.79 -20.46 -11.15
C LEU A 330 -8.50 -21.66 -12.08
N ASN A 331 -8.92 -21.53 -13.31
CA ASN A 331 -8.63 -22.42 -14.42
C ASN A 331 -8.71 -21.64 -15.75
N PRO A 332 -8.25 -22.19 -16.89
CA PRO A 332 -8.23 -21.44 -18.15
C PRO A 332 -9.59 -20.92 -18.60
N MET A 333 -10.65 -21.72 -18.50
CA MET A 333 -12.00 -21.33 -18.91
C MET A 333 -12.52 -20.17 -18.05
N MET A 334 -12.39 -20.28 -16.74
CA MET A 334 -12.85 -19.24 -15.80
C MET A 334 -12.05 -17.96 -15.93
N LEU A 335 -10.73 -18.05 -16.11
CA LEU A 335 -9.91 -16.87 -16.33
C LEU A 335 -10.30 -16.14 -17.61
N LEU A 336 -10.44 -16.86 -18.73
CA LEU A 336 -10.87 -16.28 -20.00
C LEU A 336 -12.23 -15.58 -19.86
N SER A 337 -13.22 -16.27 -19.31
CA SER A 337 -14.56 -15.73 -19.09
C SER A 337 -14.52 -14.46 -18.23
N THR A 338 -13.69 -14.45 -17.18
CA THR A 338 -13.57 -13.29 -16.29
C THR A 338 -12.85 -12.12 -16.96
N VAL A 339 -11.85 -12.39 -17.81
CA VAL A 339 -11.17 -11.36 -18.63
C VAL A 339 -12.16 -10.73 -19.60
N GLU A 340 -12.98 -11.51 -20.29
CA GLU A 340 -14.00 -10.98 -21.20
C GLU A 340 -15.08 -10.18 -20.45
N ALA A 341 -15.52 -10.64 -19.29
CA ALA A 341 -16.42 -9.86 -18.44
C ALA A 341 -15.80 -8.53 -17.98
N ALA A 342 -14.51 -8.52 -17.64
CA ALA A 342 -13.82 -7.31 -17.22
C ALA A 342 -13.80 -6.24 -18.32
N ARG A 343 -13.72 -6.63 -19.60
CA ARG A 343 -13.74 -5.69 -20.74
C ARG A 343 -14.99 -4.80 -20.79
N SER A 344 -16.09 -5.29 -20.25
CA SER A 344 -17.37 -4.58 -20.18
C SER A 344 -17.51 -3.69 -18.94
N LEU A 345 -16.57 -3.70 -18.02
CA LEU A 345 -16.60 -2.84 -16.83
C LEU A 345 -16.44 -1.35 -17.22
N PRO A 346 -17.14 -0.44 -16.52
CA PRO A 346 -16.99 0.98 -16.77
C PRO A 346 -15.56 1.45 -16.38
N PRO A 347 -15.09 2.56 -16.95
CA PRO A 347 -13.85 3.19 -16.50
C PRO A 347 -13.91 3.57 -15.02
N ALA A 348 -12.77 3.62 -14.35
CA ALA A 348 -12.66 3.93 -12.91
C ALA A 348 -12.86 5.42 -12.57
N THR A 349 -13.44 6.21 -13.46
CA THR A 349 -13.56 7.69 -13.37
C THR A 349 -14.33 8.20 -12.15
N SER A 350 -15.13 7.36 -11.50
CA SER A 350 -15.88 7.73 -10.29
C SER A 350 -15.18 7.37 -8.97
N LEU A 351 -14.02 6.70 -9.03
CA LEU A 351 -13.20 6.46 -7.84
C LEU A 351 -12.30 7.65 -7.57
N ASN A 352 -12.18 7.99 -6.29
CA ASN A 352 -11.21 8.98 -5.88
C ASN A 352 -9.80 8.35 -5.85
N LEU A 353 -9.02 8.59 -6.90
CA LEU A 353 -7.64 8.09 -7.06
C LEU A 353 -6.58 9.17 -6.73
N SER A 354 -7.00 10.34 -6.23
CA SER A 354 -6.12 11.45 -5.87
C SER A 354 -5.72 11.45 -4.40
N GLY A 355 -5.64 10.28 -3.77
CA GLY A 355 -5.46 10.13 -2.32
C GLY A 355 -4.22 10.82 -1.75
N ALA A 356 -3.11 10.87 -2.48
CA ALA A 356 -1.90 11.57 -2.03
C ALA A 356 -2.14 13.09 -1.91
N LYS A 357 -2.77 13.69 -2.92
CA LYS A 357 -3.11 15.12 -2.93
C LYS A 357 -4.14 15.47 -1.86
N HIS A 358 -5.17 14.64 -1.71
CA HIS A 358 -6.17 14.86 -0.66
C HIS A 358 -5.59 14.67 0.75
N ALA A 359 -4.66 13.74 0.95
CA ALA A 359 -3.95 13.62 2.22
C ALA A 359 -3.21 14.91 2.59
N SER A 360 -2.53 15.55 1.61
CA SER A 360 -1.91 16.85 1.82
C SER A 360 -2.91 17.94 2.24
N LEU A 361 -4.04 18.04 1.54
CA LEU A 361 -5.08 19.02 1.85
C LEU A 361 -5.69 18.81 3.25
N ILE A 362 -5.99 17.55 3.60
CA ILE A 362 -6.54 17.19 4.93
C ILE A 362 -5.54 17.56 6.02
N LEU A 363 -4.26 17.20 5.89
CA LEU A 363 -3.23 17.52 6.89
C LEU A 363 -3.10 19.04 7.09
N LYS A 364 -3.16 19.84 6.03
CA LYS A 364 -3.16 21.30 6.12
C LYS A 364 -4.37 21.84 6.87
N GLY A 365 -5.55 21.30 6.59
CA GLY A 365 -6.80 21.68 7.26
C GLY A 365 -6.74 21.38 8.76
N LEU A 366 -6.43 20.14 9.12
CA LEU A 366 -6.36 19.67 10.51
C LEU A 366 -5.39 20.50 11.37
N ARG A 367 -4.27 20.96 10.81
CA ARG A 367 -3.33 21.78 11.58
C ARG A 367 -3.84 23.21 11.80
N ARG A 368 -4.56 23.79 10.84
CA ARG A 368 -5.17 25.12 11.00
C ARG A 368 -6.22 25.11 12.11
N ASP A 369 -7.04 24.07 12.16
CA ASP A 369 -8.13 23.94 13.13
C ASP A 369 -7.63 23.61 14.55
N SER A 370 -6.41 23.10 14.70
CA SER A 370 -5.80 22.77 15.98
C SER A 370 -4.99 23.90 16.62
N VAL A 371 -4.79 25.03 15.94
CA VAL A 371 -4.15 26.24 16.50
C VAL A 371 -5.28 27.15 17.00
N PRO A 372 -5.40 27.41 18.33
CA PRO A 372 -6.34 28.42 18.83
C PRO A 372 -5.99 29.77 18.22
N SER A 373 -6.99 30.48 17.72
CA SER A 373 -6.91 31.85 17.20
C SER A 373 -6.46 32.84 18.29
#